data_a183894ab997804809fc1da7df785525
#
_entry.id   a183894ab997804809fc1da7df785525
#
_cell.length_a   1.000
_cell.length_b   1.000
_cell.length_c   1.000
_cell.angle_alpha   90.00
_cell.angle_beta   90.00
_cell.angle_gamma   90.00
#
_symmetry.space_group_name_H-M   'P 1'
#
loop_
_entity.id
_entity.type
_entity.pdbx_description
1 polymer ?
#
loop_
_entity_poly.entity_id
_entity_poly.type
_entity_poly.pdbx_seq_one_letter_code
_entity_poly.pdbx_strand_id
1 'polypeptide(L)'
;MPERDKDVITWTAVISGCIKVGLIEEARKLFDRVDSKKNVVTWTAMLNGYMRSNRIVDAERLFEKMPVKNIVSWNTMVDGYVQNGMVDKAFEVFDEMPERNVVSWNTMLTALVQSGRVEDAITLFDKMPQKDVISWTVMVAGLAKNGRVDEARRLFDRMPERNVVSWNAMITGYAQNMKLDEAFDLFERMPEKDLSSWNGMITGFIHIGEFGRAEKLFSQMPYKNVVSWTTMITGYVQGEQSEEALKIFSKMLAEDKVKPNEGTFVSVLSACSNLAGLFEGRQVHQTIVKTVYRHSEIVVSSLINMYSKCGELSSARRMFDDGLISQRDVVSWNGMIAAYAHHGCGREAVSLFKTMSDLHFKPNDATYVALLSACSHSGMLEEGLRYYDELVRDKSIQVREDHYTCLVDLYSRAGKLKEAFDFIVQLGIKPSVSVWEALLAGCHVHRDVNLGKLVAKKILEVEPENAGTFLLLSNIYASGGKWRDAAKVRLKMKGKGLKKQPGCSWIEVENKVHVFVVGAKSHFHAELIHPVLHELHAKMRKAGNISNTNYLEEDFLVI
;
A
#
# COMPACT_ATOMS: atom_id res chain seq x y z
N MET A 1 45.68 -10.42 -12.86
CA MET A 1 46.13 -11.76 -13.36
C MET A 1 46.34 -11.66 -14.86
N PRO A 2 47.49 -12.08 -15.42
CA PRO A 2 47.69 -12.13 -16.86
C PRO A 2 46.69 -13.08 -17.53
N GLU A 3 46.27 -12.78 -18.76
CA GLU A 3 45.22 -13.54 -19.47
C GLU A 3 45.57 -15.02 -19.71
N ARG A 4 46.85 -15.40 -19.68
CA ARG A 4 47.34 -16.76 -19.94
C ARG A 4 47.07 -17.76 -18.81
N ASP A 5 46.80 -17.29 -17.59
CA ASP A 5 46.68 -18.13 -16.39
C ASP A 5 45.23 -18.30 -15.91
N LYS A 6 44.25 -17.79 -16.67
CA LYS A 6 42.83 -17.91 -16.29
C LYS A 6 42.25 -19.24 -16.83
N ASP A 7 41.91 -20.11 -15.89
CA ASP A 7 41.13 -21.33 -16.20
C ASP A 7 39.66 -21.03 -16.48
N VAL A 8 38.92 -22.01 -16.96
CA VAL A 8 37.49 -21.89 -17.26
C VAL A 8 36.65 -21.52 -16.02
N ILE A 9 37.11 -21.95 -14.84
CA ILE A 9 36.42 -21.67 -13.58
C ILE A 9 36.54 -20.18 -13.26
N THR A 10 37.73 -19.59 -13.41
CA THR A 10 37.95 -18.16 -13.19
C THR A 10 37.12 -17.29 -14.14
N TRP A 11 37.08 -17.63 -15.43
CA TRP A 11 36.26 -16.92 -16.41
C TRP A 11 34.77 -17.02 -16.08
N THR A 12 34.28 -18.21 -15.72
CA THR A 12 32.87 -18.40 -15.34
C THR A 12 32.50 -17.60 -14.08
N ALA A 13 33.41 -17.54 -13.10
CA ALA A 13 33.20 -16.75 -11.89
C ALA A 13 33.11 -15.24 -12.19
N VAL A 14 33.98 -14.71 -13.06
CA VAL A 14 33.96 -13.29 -13.46
C VAL A 14 32.69 -12.96 -14.25
N ILE A 15 32.31 -13.81 -15.24
CA ILE A 15 31.07 -13.66 -16.00
C ILE A 15 29.85 -13.64 -15.05
N SER A 16 29.79 -14.60 -14.12
CA SER A 16 28.71 -14.67 -13.13
C SER A 16 28.69 -13.44 -12.20
N GLY A 17 29.87 -12.89 -11.86
CA GLY A 17 30.00 -11.67 -11.09
C GLY A 17 29.45 -10.46 -11.85
N CYS A 18 29.80 -10.29 -13.13
CA CYS A 18 29.27 -9.22 -13.98
C CYS A 18 27.76 -9.30 -14.11
N ILE A 19 27.22 -10.51 -14.29
CA ILE A 19 25.77 -10.75 -14.37
C ILE A 19 25.06 -10.33 -13.07
N LYS A 20 25.62 -10.70 -11.91
CA LYS A 20 25.05 -10.31 -10.60
C LYS A 20 24.97 -8.80 -10.38
N VAL A 21 25.92 -8.04 -10.94
CA VAL A 21 25.96 -6.56 -10.86
C VAL A 21 25.17 -5.90 -11.99
N GLY A 22 24.57 -6.68 -12.90
CA GLY A 22 23.77 -6.15 -14.02
C GLY A 22 24.57 -5.74 -15.25
N LEU A 23 25.88 -6.00 -15.29
CA LEU A 23 26.77 -5.64 -16.38
C LEU A 23 26.74 -6.71 -17.49
N ILE A 24 25.59 -6.89 -18.15
CA ILE A 24 25.36 -7.97 -19.11
C ILE A 24 26.22 -7.84 -20.37
N GLU A 25 26.43 -6.62 -20.88
CA GLU A 25 27.27 -6.40 -22.07
C GLU A 25 28.75 -6.74 -21.80
N GLU A 26 29.24 -6.41 -20.60
CA GLU A 26 30.59 -6.79 -20.21
C GLU A 26 30.72 -8.31 -20.02
N ALA A 27 29.70 -8.93 -19.42
CA ALA A 27 29.65 -10.39 -19.31
C ALA A 27 29.67 -11.05 -20.70
N ARG A 28 28.94 -10.48 -21.68
CA ARG A 28 28.94 -10.97 -23.05
C ARG A 28 30.31 -10.83 -23.73
N LYS A 29 30.97 -9.69 -23.63
CA LYS A 29 32.33 -9.48 -24.16
C LYS A 29 33.32 -10.50 -23.57
N LEU A 30 33.24 -10.73 -22.27
CA LEU A 30 34.08 -11.73 -21.59
C LEU A 30 33.75 -13.14 -22.09
N PHE A 31 32.46 -13.48 -22.22
CA PHE A 31 32.02 -14.77 -22.75
C PHE A 31 32.55 -15.02 -24.17
N ASP A 32 32.54 -14.01 -25.05
CA ASP A 32 33.02 -14.14 -26.43
C ASP A 32 34.55 -14.29 -26.50
N ARG A 33 35.30 -13.69 -25.55
CA ARG A 33 36.77 -13.83 -25.45
C ARG A 33 37.24 -15.21 -24.96
N VAL A 34 36.39 -15.94 -24.23
CA VAL A 34 36.68 -17.33 -23.83
C VAL A 34 36.52 -18.23 -25.04
N ASP A 35 37.61 -18.41 -25.82
CA ASP A 35 37.64 -19.28 -27.04
C ASP A 35 37.28 -20.74 -26.72
N SER A 36 37.86 -21.70 -27.32
CA SER A 36 37.57 -23.15 -27.30
C SER A 36 37.37 -23.85 -25.93
N LYS A 37 37.48 -23.11 -24.82
CA LYS A 37 37.43 -23.59 -23.43
C LYS A 37 36.07 -23.38 -22.75
N LYS A 38 35.02 -22.95 -23.47
CA LYS A 38 33.68 -22.76 -22.86
C LYS A 38 33.10 -24.13 -22.48
N ASN A 39 32.80 -24.30 -21.20
CA ASN A 39 32.07 -25.48 -20.72
C ASN A 39 30.57 -25.19 -20.56
N VAL A 40 29.77 -26.22 -20.32
CA VAL A 40 28.31 -26.10 -20.12
C VAL A 40 27.95 -25.11 -19.04
N VAL A 41 28.78 -24.97 -17.97
CA VAL A 41 28.52 -24.06 -16.86
C VAL A 41 28.66 -22.60 -17.32
N THR A 42 29.67 -22.29 -18.15
CA THR A 42 29.87 -20.93 -18.70
C THR A 42 28.71 -20.53 -19.61
N TRP A 43 28.22 -21.44 -20.46
CA TRP A 43 27.07 -21.22 -21.32
C TRP A 43 25.80 -20.99 -20.49
N THR A 44 25.55 -21.83 -19.49
CA THR A 44 24.37 -21.73 -18.62
C THR A 44 24.39 -20.46 -17.78
N ALA A 45 25.57 -20.02 -17.31
CA ALA A 45 25.70 -18.75 -16.58
C ALA A 45 25.28 -17.55 -17.45
N MET A 46 25.76 -17.50 -18.72
CA MET A 46 25.40 -16.42 -19.65
C MET A 46 23.91 -16.47 -20.04
N LEU A 47 23.37 -17.69 -20.23
CA LEU A 47 21.96 -17.93 -20.49
C LEU A 47 21.08 -17.35 -19.37
N ASN A 48 21.40 -17.70 -18.11
CA ASN A 48 20.73 -17.16 -16.94
C ASN A 48 20.82 -15.63 -16.88
N GLY A 49 21.99 -15.06 -17.23
CA GLY A 49 22.18 -13.62 -17.29
C GLY A 49 21.22 -12.93 -18.26
N TYR A 50 21.06 -13.46 -19.46
CA TYR A 50 20.12 -12.93 -20.45
C TYR A 50 18.67 -13.05 -20.00
N MET A 51 18.27 -14.21 -19.47
CA MET A 51 16.90 -14.44 -18.98
C MET A 51 16.54 -13.47 -17.86
N ARG A 52 17.42 -13.30 -16.86
CA ARG A 52 17.19 -12.35 -15.74
C ARG A 52 17.16 -10.88 -16.17
N SER A 53 17.76 -10.54 -17.30
CA SER A 53 17.77 -9.19 -17.87
C SER A 53 16.66 -8.96 -18.92
N ASN A 54 15.69 -9.88 -19.00
CA ASN A 54 14.59 -9.88 -19.98
C ASN A 54 15.06 -9.82 -21.46
N ARG A 55 16.26 -10.35 -21.74
CA ARG A 55 16.82 -10.44 -23.10
C ARG A 55 16.54 -11.82 -23.69
N ILE A 56 15.27 -12.13 -23.87
CA ILE A 56 14.77 -13.45 -24.25
C ILE A 56 15.36 -13.93 -25.58
N VAL A 57 15.34 -13.08 -26.62
CA VAL A 57 15.83 -13.42 -27.96
C VAL A 57 17.31 -13.78 -27.95
N ASP A 58 18.12 -13.08 -27.13
CA ASP A 58 19.54 -13.38 -27.01
C ASP A 58 19.79 -14.69 -26.27
N ALA A 59 18.94 -15.01 -25.29
CA ALA A 59 18.97 -16.28 -24.58
C ALA A 59 18.61 -17.44 -25.52
N GLU A 60 17.54 -17.31 -26.31
CA GLU A 60 17.12 -18.30 -27.29
C GLU A 60 18.25 -18.59 -28.29
N ARG A 61 18.83 -17.57 -28.91
CA ARG A 61 19.97 -17.68 -29.82
C ARG A 61 21.19 -18.32 -29.17
N LEU A 62 21.43 -18.03 -27.90
CA LEU A 62 22.56 -18.58 -27.15
C LEU A 62 22.32 -20.08 -26.89
N PHE A 63 21.12 -20.45 -26.49
CA PHE A 63 20.71 -21.82 -26.22
C PHE A 63 20.77 -22.69 -27.49
N GLU A 64 20.34 -22.17 -28.64
CA GLU A 64 20.44 -22.86 -29.94
C GLU A 64 21.89 -23.17 -30.29
N LYS A 65 22.82 -22.21 -30.09
CA LYS A 65 24.25 -22.33 -30.39
C LYS A 65 25.03 -23.17 -29.38
N MET A 66 24.39 -23.60 -28.30
CA MET A 66 25.05 -24.37 -27.25
C MET A 66 25.40 -25.77 -27.75
N PRO A 67 26.69 -26.15 -27.77
CA PRO A 67 27.12 -27.44 -28.37
C PRO A 67 26.57 -28.66 -27.64
N VAL A 68 26.50 -28.60 -26.32
CA VAL A 68 25.98 -29.67 -25.46
C VAL A 68 24.99 -29.04 -24.47
N LYS A 69 23.76 -29.51 -24.55
CA LYS A 69 22.68 -29.12 -23.64
C LYS A 69 22.51 -30.20 -22.59
N ASN A 70 22.59 -29.82 -21.32
CA ASN A 70 22.31 -30.70 -20.19
C ASN A 70 21.02 -30.27 -19.48
N ILE A 71 20.56 -31.07 -18.54
CA ILE A 71 19.34 -30.86 -17.79
C ILE A 71 19.32 -29.48 -17.06
N VAL A 72 20.50 -28.96 -16.65
CA VAL A 72 20.62 -27.66 -16.00
C VAL A 72 20.37 -26.53 -16.99
N SER A 73 20.90 -26.62 -18.23
CA SER A 73 20.66 -25.61 -19.26
C SER A 73 19.19 -25.57 -19.71
N TRP A 74 18.55 -26.72 -19.82
CA TRP A 74 17.12 -26.81 -20.09
C TRP A 74 16.28 -26.19 -18.94
N ASN A 75 16.57 -26.58 -17.70
CA ASN A 75 15.89 -26.00 -16.54
C ASN A 75 16.09 -24.48 -16.45
N THR A 76 17.27 -23.96 -16.84
CA THR A 76 17.52 -22.52 -16.89
C THR A 76 16.65 -21.79 -17.92
N MET A 77 16.38 -22.44 -19.07
CA MET A 77 15.45 -21.90 -20.07
C MET A 77 14.02 -21.89 -19.56
N VAL A 78 13.55 -23.01 -18.99
CA VAL A 78 12.20 -23.12 -18.40
C VAL A 78 12.02 -22.07 -17.31
N ASP A 79 12.94 -22.02 -16.32
CA ASP A 79 12.87 -21.03 -15.23
C ASP A 79 12.93 -19.59 -15.75
N GLY A 80 13.79 -19.33 -16.74
CA GLY A 80 13.89 -18.02 -17.36
C GLY A 80 12.60 -17.56 -18.03
N TYR A 81 11.91 -18.42 -18.78
CA TYR A 81 10.61 -18.09 -19.34
C TYR A 81 9.55 -17.87 -18.26
N VAL A 82 9.55 -18.70 -17.20
CA VAL A 82 8.65 -18.54 -16.06
C VAL A 82 8.84 -17.18 -15.38
N GLN A 83 10.08 -16.78 -15.10
CA GLN A 83 10.41 -15.49 -14.48
C GLN A 83 9.98 -14.29 -15.34
N ASN A 84 9.94 -14.45 -16.66
CA ASN A 84 9.48 -13.43 -17.60
C ASN A 84 7.99 -13.57 -17.96
N GLY A 85 7.21 -14.38 -17.23
CA GLY A 85 5.77 -14.54 -17.43
C GLY A 85 5.33 -15.30 -18.68
N MET A 86 6.26 -15.95 -19.38
CA MET A 86 6.03 -16.68 -20.64
C MET A 86 5.77 -18.17 -20.38
N VAL A 87 4.70 -18.49 -19.66
CA VAL A 87 4.42 -19.84 -19.19
C VAL A 87 4.20 -20.83 -20.34
N ASP A 88 3.59 -20.40 -21.46
CA ASP A 88 3.38 -21.28 -22.62
C ASP A 88 4.70 -21.69 -23.27
N LYS A 89 5.63 -20.74 -23.46
CA LYS A 89 6.98 -21.06 -23.96
C LYS A 89 7.77 -21.94 -22.98
N ALA A 90 7.61 -21.69 -21.67
CA ALA A 90 8.22 -22.55 -20.67
C ALA A 90 7.73 -23.99 -20.79
N PHE A 91 6.43 -24.17 -21.08
CA PHE A 91 5.82 -25.48 -21.27
C PHE A 91 6.31 -26.16 -22.55
N GLU A 92 6.40 -25.43 -23.67
CA GLU A 92 6.97 -25.94 -24.95
C GLU A 92 8.39 -26.47 -24.73
N VAL A 93 9.26 -25.66 -24.11
CA VAL A 93 10.65 -26.06 -23.82
C VAL A 93 10.71 -27.24 -22.84
N PHE A 94 9.81 -27.26 -21.85
CA PHE A 94 9.72 -28.42 -20.95
C PHE A 94 9.32 -29.70 -21.68
N ASP A 95 8.42 -29.62 -22.66
CA ASP A 95 8.01 -30.79 -23.46
C ASP A 95 9.10 -31.25 -24.43
N GLU A 96 9.96 -30.36 -24.92
CA GLU A 96 11.10 -30.68 -25.75
C GLU A 96 12.29 -31.29 -24.97
N MET A 97 12.29 -31.25 -23.63
CA MET A 97 13.39 -31.77 -22.82
C MET A 97 13.55 -33.29 -23.03
N PRO A 98 14.75 -33.76 -23.45
CA PRO A 98 15.02 -35.19 -23.60
C PRO A 98 14.88 -35.98 -22.29
N GLU A 99 15.33 -35.39 -21.20
CA GLU A 99 15.26 -35.97 -19.85
C GLU A 99 14.77 -34.91 -18.89
N ARG A 100 13.87 -35.25 -17.97
CA ARG A 100 13.31 -34.41 -16.95
C ARG A 100 13.62 -34.96 -15.57
N ASN A 101 14.12 -34.13 -14.67
CA ASN A 101 14.28 -34.46 -13.25
C ASN A 101 13.20 -33.81 -12.38
N VAL A 102 13.17 -34.14 -11.10
CA VAL A 102 12.19 -33.60 -10.15
C VAL A 102 12.21 -32.07 -10.13
N VAL A 103 13.38 -31.43 -10.31
CA VAL A 103 13.50 -29.97 -10.39
C VAL A 103 12.77 -29.40 -11.60
N SER A 104 12.91 -30.03 -12.81
CA SER A 104 12.20 -29.59 -14.01
C SER A 104 10.68 -29.61 -13.80
N TRP A 105 10.17 -30.71 -13.23
CA TRP A 105 8.76 -30.86 -12.92
C TRP A 105 8.28 -29.82 -11.91
N ASN A 106 9.02 -29.61 -10.80
CA ASN A 106 8.67 -28.65 -9.75
C ASN A 106 8.68 -27.20 -10.26
N THR A 107 9.63 -26.84 -11.15
CA THR A 107 9.67 -25.51 -11.77
C THR A 107 8.41 -25.27 -12.60
N MET A 108 8.02 -26.26 -13.41
CA MET A 108 6.84 -26.13 -14.26
C MET A 108 5.54 -26.14 -13.46
N LEU A 109 5.43 -26.98 -12.43
CA LEU A 109 4.30 -26.96 -11.49
C LEU A 109 4.16 -25.60 -10.83
N THR A 110 5.26 -25.02 -10.35
CA THR A 110 5.26 -23.69 -9.71
C THR A 110 4.75 -22.62 -10.69
N ALA A 111 5.21 -22.66 -11.94
CA ALA A 111 4.78 -21.72 -12.98
C ALA A 111 3.29 -21.80 -13.26
N LEU A 112 2.76 -23.01 -13.46
CA LEU A 112 1.34 -23.22 -13.75
C LEU A 112 0.44 -22.77 -12.61
N VAL A 113 0.83 -23.08 -11.37
CA VAL A 113 0.10 -22.66 -10.18
C VAL A 113 0.10 -21.13 -10.02
N GLN A 114 1.26 -20.48 -10.21
CA GLN A 114 1.38 -19.02 -10.08
C GLN A 114 0.61 -18.26 -11.16
N SER A 115 0.50 -18.83 -12.36
CA SER A 115 -0.29 -18.27 -13.47
C SER A 115 -1.80 -18.57 -13.38
N GLY A 116 -2.25 -19.28 -12.33
CA GLY A 116 -3.64 -19.68 -12.16
C GLY A 116 -4.09 -20.87 -13.03
N ARG A 117 -3.19 -21.52 -13.76
CA ARG A 117 -3.48 -22.69 -14.60
C ARG A 117 -3.53 -23.98 -13.78
N VAL A 118 -4.47 -24.04 -12.85
CA VAL A 118 -4.52 -25.09 -11.82
C VAL A 118 -4.81 -26.46 -12.41
N GLU A 119 -5.66 -26.56 -13.43
CA GLU A 119 -5.99 -27.85 -14.06
C GLU A 119 -4.78 -28.44 -14.81
N ASP A 120 -3.99 -27.59 -15.47
CA ASP A 120 -2.76 -28.02 -16.12
C ASP A 120 -1.73 -28.50 -15.09
N ALA A 121 -1.65 -27.79 -13.94
CA ALA A 121 -0.79 -28.18 -12.83
C ALA A 121 -1.18 -29.54 -12.25
N ILE A 122 -2.46 -29.83 -12.05
CA ILE A 122 -2.97 -31.13 -11.58
C ILE A 122 -2.59 -32.23 -12.59
N THR A 123 -2.86 -31.98 -13.88
CA THR A 123 -2.52 -32.94 -14.94
C THR A 123 -1.01 -33.23 -14.99
N LEU A 124 -0.20 -32.19 -14.83
CA LEU A 124 1.25 -32.30 -14.81
C LEU A 124 1.73 -33.06 -13.57
N PHE A 125 1.17 -32.75 -12.39
CA PHE A 125 1.48 -33.44 -11.15
C PHE A 125 1.14 -34.94 -11.22
N ASP A 126 0.01 -35.31 -11.80
CA ASP A 126 -0.38 -36.70 -11.93
C ASP A 126 0.57 -37.49 -12.86
N LYS A 127 1.06 -36.85 -13.92
CA LYS A 127 2.04 -37.44 -14.86
C LYS A 127 3.45 -37.52 -14.28
N MET A 128 3.75 -36.87 -13.19
CA MET A 128 5.08 -36.83 -12.60
C MET A 128 5.50 -38.19 -12.05
N PRO A 129 6.61 -38.80 -12.55
CA PRO A 129 7.01 -40.18 -12.21
C PRO A 129 7.38 -40.33 -10.72
N GLN A 130 8.08 -39.35 -10.17
CA GLN A 130 8.51 -39.32 -8.77
C GLN A 130 8.12 -37.97 -8.19
N LYS A 131 7.40 -38.01 -7.09
CA LYS A 131 6.91 -36.82 -6.36
C LYS A 131 7.68 -36.72 -5.04
N ASP A 132 8.34 -35.58 -4.84
CA ASP A 132 9.01 -35.24 -3.56
C ASP A 132 8.13 -34.33 -2.69
N VAL A 133 8.57 -34.07 -1.47
CA VAL A 133 7.85 -33.17 -0.56
C VAL A 133 7.63 -31.76 -1.15
N ILE A 134 8.55 -31.31 -2.02
CA ILE A 134 8.43 -30.00 -2.69
C ILE A 134 7.27 -30.03 -3.70
N SER A 135 7.18 -31.06 -4.55
CA SER A 135 6.08 -31.24 -5.51
C SER A 135 4.71 -31.19 -4.85
N TRP A 136 4.57 -31.96 -3.76
CA TRP A 136 3.33 -31.98 -2.97
C TRP A 136 3.04 -30.61 -2.35
N THR A 137 4.04 -29.96 -1.77
CA THR A 137 3.88 -28.66 -1.11
C THR A 137 3.50 -27.56 -2.11
N VAL A 138 4.10 -27.54 -3.30
CA VAL A 138 3.76 -26.60 -4.38
C VAL A 138 2.30 -26.77 -4.80
N MET A 139 1.83 -28.00 -4.95
CA MET A 139 0.44 -28.27 -5.31
C MET A 139 -0.55 -27.89 -4.19
N VAL A 140 -0.23 -28.21 -2.92
CA VAL A 140 -1.05 -27.80 -1.76
C VAL A 140 -1.16 -26.29 -1.69
N ALA A 141 -0.03 -25.57 -1.72
CA ALA A 141 -0.01 -24.11 -1.68
C ALA A 141 -0.75 -23.51 -2.87
N GLY A 142 -0.56 -24.09 -4.04
CA GLY A 142 -1.17 -23.63 -5.29
C GLY A 142 -2.67 -23.77 -5.32
N LEU A 143 -3.19 -24.93 -4.98
CA LEU A 143 -4.63 -25.16 -4.88
C LEU A 143 -5.27 -24.22 -3.86
N ALA A 144 -4.66 -24.08 -2.68
CA ALA A 144 -5.17 -23.20 -1.64
C ALA A 144 -5.19 -21.72 -2.07
N LYS A 145 -4.11 -21.23 -2.70
CA LYS A 145 -4.02 -19.86 -3.22
C LYS A 145 -5.09 -19.55 -4.29
N ASN A 146 -5.47 -20.56 -5.08
CA ASN A 146 -6.51 -20.43 -6.11
C ASN A 146 -7.94 -20.73 -5.59
N GLY A 147 -8.16 -20.73 -4.28
CA GLY A 147 -9.47 -20.91 -3.67
C GLY A 147 -9.94 -22.37 -3.54
N ARG A 148 -9.17 -23.34 -4.01
CA ARG A 148 -9.52 -24.79 -3.97
C ARG A 148 -9.00 -25.46 -2.68
N VAL A 149 -9.30 -24.84 -1.53
CA VAL A 149 -8.70 -25.22 -0.24
C VAL A 149 -9.07 -26.64 0.22
N ASP A 150 -10.26 -27.13 -0.14
CA ASP A 150 -10.68 -28.49 0.24
C ASP A 150 -9.94 -29.57 -0.55
N GLU A 151 -9.54 -29.26 -1.78
CA GLU A 151 -8.68 -30.14 -2.58
C GLU A 151 -7.24 -30.07 -2.10
N ALA A 152 -6.75 -28.88 -1.75
CA ALA A 152 -5.46 -28.71 -1.10
C ALA A 152 -5.37 -29.56 0.17
N ARG A 153 -6.44 -29.57 0.99
CA ARG A 153 -6.52 -30.38 2.20
C ARG A 153 -6.46 -31.87 1.89
N ARG A 154 -7.23 -32.36 0.93
CA ARG A 154 -7.20 -33.77 0.51
C ARG A 154 -5.81 -34.17 0.02
N LEU A 155 -5.14 -33.29 -0.70
CA LEU A 155 -3.79 -33.52 -1.19
C LEU A 155 -2.79 -33.56 -0.04
N PHE A 156 -2.88 -32.62 0.89
CA PHE A 156 -2.05 -32.58 2.11
C PHE A 156 -2.21 -33.86 2.95
N ASP A 157 -3.44 -34.35 3.11
CA ASP A 157 -3.70 -35.58 3.88
C ASP A 157 -3.12 -36.83 3.20
N ARG A 158 -2.97 -36.81 1.87
CA ARG A 158 -2.37 -37.90 1.08
C ARG A 158 -0.84 -37.83 1.00
N MET A 159 -0.21 -36.75 1.49
CA MET A 159 1.27 -36.65 1.47
C MET A 159 1.92 -37.79 2.25
N PRO A 160 2.87 -38.54 1.66
CA PRO A 160 3.59 -39.59 2.36
C PRO A 160 4.40 -39.05 3.55
N GLU A 161 5.06 -37.92 3.35
CA GLU A 161 5.85 -37.23 4.37
C GLU A 161 5.49 -35.76 4.39
N ARG A 162 5.43 -35.18 5.57
CA ARG A 162 5.15 -33.75 5.80
C ARG A 162 6.28 -33.10 6.54
N ASN A 163 6.71 -31.94 6.08
CA ASN A 163 7.68 -31.10 6.78
C ASN A 163 7.01 -29.77 7.23
N VAL A 164 7.73 -28.97 8.00
CA VAL A 164 7.25 -27.67 8.48
C VAL A 164 6.71 -26.78 7.35
N VAL A 165 7.34 -26.83 6.16
CA VAL A 165 6.93 -26.01 5.00
C VAL A 165 5.56 -26.45 4.47
N SER A 166 5.29 -27.76 4.39
CA SER A 166 3.99 -28.27 3.92
C SER A 166 2.86 -27.96 4.91
N TRP A 167 3.14 -28.06 6.22
CA TRP A 167 2.18 -27.62 7.25
C TRP A 167 1.87 -26.14 7.12
N ASN A 168 2.91 -25.28 7.04
CA ASN A 168 2.76 -23.84 6.88
C ASN A 168 2.00 -23.47 5.59
N ALA A 169 2.24 -24.19 4.49
CA ALA A 169 1.52 -23.98 3.23
C ALA A 169 0.01 -24.21 3.39
N MET A 170 -0.39 -25.29 4.10
CA MET A 170 -1.79 -25.60 4.31
C MET A 170 -2.45 -24.64 5.33
N ILE A 171 -1.75 -24.28 6.41
CA ILE A 171 -2.21 -23.31 7.41
C ILE A 171 -2.45 -21.95 6.74
N THR A 172 -1.46 -21.46 5.97
CA THR A 172 -1.58 -20.21 5.21
C THR A 172 -2.72 -20.29 4.19
N GLY A 173 -2.87 -21.43 3.53
CA GLY A 173 -3.96 -21.69 2.60
C GLY A 173 -5.33 -21.54 3.25
N TYR A 174 -5.55 -22.13 4.40
CA TYR A 174 -6.77 -21.97 5.17
C TYR A 174 -6.99 -20.51 5.59
N ALA A 175 -5.94 -19.84 6.12
CA ALA A 175 -6.02 -18.46 6.56
C ALA A 175 -6.41 -17.50 5.41
N GLN A 176 -5.82 -17.66 4.22
CA GLN A 176 -6.14 -16.86 3.03
C GLN A 176 -7.57 -17.08 2.51
N ASN A 177 -8.15 -18.26 2.76
CA ASN A 177 -9.52 -18.59 2.40
C ASN A 177 -10.52 -18.37 3.55
N MET A 178 -10.14 -17.57 4.56
CA MET A 178 -10.99 -17.19 5.71
C MET A 178 -11.47 -18.37 6.58
N LYS A 179 -10.82 -19.55 6.46
CA LYS A 179 -11.09 -20.76 7.25
C LYS A 179 -10.10 -20.84 8.43
N LEU A 180 -10.21 -19.89 9.36
CA LEU A 180 -9.20 -19.73 10.42
C LEU A 180 -9.30 -20.74 11.56
N ASP A 181 -10.46 -21.26 11.82
CA ASP A 181 -10.62 -22.32 12.84
C ASP A 181 -9.99 -23.62 12.37
N GLU A 182 -10.11 -23.96 11.08
CA GLU A 182 -9.44 -25.10 10.47
C GLU A 182 -7.91 -24.89 10.40
N ALA A 183 -7.47 -23.63 10.11
CA ALA A 183 -6.06 -23.28 10.15
C ALA A 183 -5.48 -23.46 11.56
N PHE A 184 -6.23 -23.04 12.59
CA PHE A 184 -5.80 -23.15 13.98
C PHE A 184 -5.77 -24.60 14.49
N ASP A 185 -6.79 -25.40 14.14
CA ASP A 185 -6.82 -26.84 14.45
C ASP A 185 -5.60 -27.55 13.83
N LEU A 186 -5.26 -27.19 12.60
CA LEU A 186 -4.09 -27.73 11.91
C LEU A 186 -2.77 -27.27 12.57
N PHE A 187 -2.71 -25.99 12.98
CA PHE A 187 -1.57 -25.44 13.70
C PHE A 187 -1.37 -26.16 15.04
N GLU A 188 -2.44 -26.42 15.80
CA GLU A 188 -2.34 -27.16 17.07
C GLU A 188 -1.79 -28.58 16.87
N ARG A 189 -2.19 -29.27 15.80
CA ARG A 189 -1.74 -30.62 15.46
C ARG A 189 -0.33 -30.67 14.85
N MET A 190 0.25 -29.53 14.50
CA MET A 190 1.58 -29.47 13.90
C MET A 190 2.64 -29.95 14.91
N PRO A 191 3.47 -30.98 14.56
CA PRO A 191 4.42 -31.57 15.51
C PRO A 191 5.49 -30.58 15.96
N GLU A 192 6.06 -29.83 15.02
CA GLU A 192 7.09 -28.82 15.29
C GLU A 192 6.67 -27.49 14.66
N LYS A 193 6.57 -26.47 15.49
CA LYS A 193 6.18 -25.12 15.09
C LYS A 193 7.40 -24.22 15.00
N ASP A 194 7.66 -23.68 13.82
CA ASP A 194 8.70 -22.67 13.63
C ASP A 194 8.13 -21.24 13.75
N LEU A 195 8.99 -20.24 13.70
CA LEU A 195 8.55 -18.83 13.72
C LEU A 195 7.59 -18.46 12.58
N SER A 196 7.75 -19.12 11.43
CA SER A 196 6.87 -18.87 10.26
C SER A 196 5.46 -19.37 10.53
N SER A 197 5.32 -20.53 11.19
CA SER A 197 4.03 -21.09 11.63
C SER A 197 3.28 -20.15 12.57
N TRP A 198 3.98 -19.67 13.60
CA TRP A 198 3.42 -18.73 14.56
C TRP A 198 3.01 -17.41 13.91
N ASN A 199 3.93 -16.79 13.15
CA ASN A 199 3.68 -15.52 12.49
C ASN A 199 2.56 -15.64 11.44
N GLY A 200 2.47 -16.76 10.73
CA GLY A 200 1.41 -17.04 9.76
C GLY A 200 0.02 -17.06 10.41
N MET A 201 -0.11 -17.76 11.55
CA MET A 201 -1.38 -17.78 12.31
C MET A 201 -1.73 -16.43 12.90
N ILE A 202 -0.76 -15.71 13.48
CA ILE A 202 -0.96 -14.35 13.99
C ILE A 202 -1.45 -13.43 12.88
N THR A 203 -0.81 -13.45 11.71
CA THR A 203 -1.23 -12.67 10.53
C THR A 203 -2.65 -13.03 10.10
N GLY A 204 -3.01 -14.33 10.10
CA GLY A 204 -4.36 -14.78 9.76
C GLY A 204 -5.41 -14.18 10.69
N PHE A 205 -5.22 -14.24 12.01
CA PHE A 205 -6.15 -13.65 12.98
C PHE A 205 -6.24 -12.13 12.88
N ILE A 206 -5.13 -11.44 12.61
CA ILE A 206 -5.11 -9.99 12.38
C ILE A 206 -5.98 -9.61 11.18
N HIS A 207 -5.87 -10.33 10.07
CA HIS A 207 -6.63 -10.03 8.84
C HIS A 207 -8.14 -10.08 9.00
N ILE A 208 -8.65 -10.90 9.91
CA ILE A 208 -10.09 -10.96 10.22
C ILE A 208 -10.50 -10.08 11.41
N GLY A 209 -9.55 -9.34 12.00
CA GLY A 209 -9.81 -8.46 13.13
C GLY A 209 -9.89 -9.16 14.49
N GLU A 210 -9.51 -10.44 14.59
CA GLU A 210 -9.47 -11.18 15.86
C GLU A 210 -8.18 -10.93 16.66
N PHE A 211 -7.92 -9.68 17.01
CA PHE A 211 -6.69 -9.25 17.70
C PHE A 211 -6.44 -9.97 19.02
N GLY A 212 -7.49 -10.28 19.77
CA GLY A 212 -7.36 -11.00 21.04
C GLY A 212 -6.76 -12.41 20.89
N ARG A 213 -7.13 -13.13 19.81
CA ARG A 213 -6.54 -14.44 19.49
C ARG A 213 -5.09 -14.29 19.00
N ALA A 214 -4.82 -13.27 18.19
CA ALA A 214 -3.47 -12.95 17.74
C ALA A 214 -2.53 -12.64 18.92
N GLU A 215 -2.97 -11.82 19.88
CA GLU A 215 -2.19 -11.47 21.08
C GLU A 215 -1.93 -12.67 21.98
N LYS A 216 -2.93 -13.54 22.16
CA LYS A 216 -2.79 -14.78 22.90
C LYS A 216 -1.71 -15.68 22.28
N LEU A 217 -1.74 -15.88 20.97
CA LEU A 217 -0.71 -16.64 20.26
C LEU A 217 0.66 -15.98 20.38
N PHE A 218 0.74 -14.67 20.19
CA PHE A 218 1.97 -13.92 20.32
C PHE A 218 2.58 -14.06 21.72
N SER A 219 1.75 -14.06 22.77
CA SER A 219 2.22 -14.27 24.15
C SER A 219 2.74 -15.69 24.39
N GLN A 220 2.17 -16.69 23.72
CA GLN A 220 2.54 -18.10 23.81
C GLN A 220 3.81 -18.46 23.02
N MET A 221 4.28 -17.58 22.12
CA MET A 221 5.49 -17.85 21.34
C MET A 221 6.71 -18.11 22.25
N PRO A 222 7.43 -19.21 22.04
CA PRO A 222 8.61 -19.57 22.87
C PRO A 222 9.71 -18.51 22.80
N TYR A 223 9.90 -17.92 21.63
CA TYR A 223 10.79 -16.78 21.39
C TYR A 223 10.24 -15.92 20.27
N LYS A 224 10.54 -14.63 20.32
CA LYS A 224 10.05 -13.63 19.38
C LYS A 224 11.25 -12.99 18.68
N ASN A 225 11.20 -12.93 17.35
CA ASN A 225 12.18 -12.19 16.56
C ASN A 225 11.60 -10.84 16.09
N VAL A 226 12.41 -10.05 15.40
CA VAL A 226 11.97 -8.75 14.88
C VAL A 226 10.75 -8.86 13.95
N VAL A 227 10.63 -9.97 13.20
CA VAL A 227 9.47 -10.20 12.31
C VAL A 227 8.20 -10.39 13.14
N SER A 228 8.23 -11.20 14.21
CA SER A 228 7.08 -11.43 15.09
C SER A 228 6.54 -10.13 15.69
N TRP A 229 7.43 -9.30 16.23
CA TRP A 229 7.07 -7.99 16.77
C TRP A 229 6.50 -7.07 15.71
N THR A 230 7.17 -6.96 14.54
CA THR A 230 6.72 -6.10 13.43
C THR A 230 5.37 -6.56 12.90
N THR A 231 5.10 -7.87 12.80
CA THR A 231 3.80 -8.41 12.38
C THR A 231 2.67 -7.93 13.30
N MET A 232 2.87 -8.01 14.63
CA MET A 232 1.87 -7.50 15.58
C MET A 232 1.66 -5.99 15.46
N ILE A 233 2.75 -5.21 15.41
CA ILE A 233 2.67 -3.75 15.29
C ILE A 233 1.95 -3.36 14.00
N THR A 234 2.36 -3.92 12.86
CA THR A 234 1.74 -3.63 11.56
C THR A 234 0.27 -4.04 11.54
N GLY A 235 -0.05 -5.20 12.13
CA GLY A 235 -1.41 -5.68 12.22
C GLY A 235 -2.33 -4.74 12.99
N TYR A 236 -1.90 -4.28 14.15
CA TYR A 236 -2.66 -3.29 14.93
C TYR A 236 -2.83 -1.96 14.18
N VAL A 237 -1.81 -1.49 13.45
CA VAL A 237 -1.92 -0.29 12.63
C VAL A 237 -2.95 -0.46 11.50
N GLN A 238 -2.94 -1.60 10.81
CA GLN A 238 -3.89 -1.92 9.74
C GLN A 238 -5.33 -2.08 10.27
N GLY A 239 -5.47 -2.58 11.50
CA GLY A 239 -6.76 -2.71 12.19
C GLY A 239 -7.21 -1.44 12.91
N GLU A 240 -6.63 -0.28 12.60
CA GLU A 240 -6.97 1.03 13.19
C GLU A 240 -6.77 1.09 14.73
N GLN A 241 -6.01 0.16 15.30
CA GLN A 241 -5.69 0.10 16.73
C GLN A 241 -4.27 0.64 17.01
N SER A 242 -4.01 1.87 16.57
CA SER A 242 -2.67 2.47 16.61
C SER A 242 -2.11 2.65 18.03
N GLU A 243 -2.95 2.83 19.03
CA GLU A 243 -2.51 2.89 20.44
C GLU A 243 -1.91 1.55 20.90
N GLU A 244 -2.55 0.43 20.54
CA GLU A 244 -2.04 -0.91 20.89
C GLU A 244 -0.72 -1.19 20.15
N ALA A 245 -0.59 -0.74 18.90
CA ALA A 245 0.66 -0.82 18.16
C ALA A 245 1.83 -0.14 18.91
N LEU A 246 1.60 1.06 19.47
CA LEU A 246 2.60 1.78 20.27
C LEU A 246 2.93 1.06 21.58
N LYS A 247 1.94 0.45 22.25
CA LYS A 247 2.18 -0.36 23.45
C LYS A 247 3.03 -1.59 23.15
N ILE A 248 2.77 -2.27 22.03
CA ILE A 248 3.57 -3.42 21.59
C ILE A 248 5.00 -2.98 21.26
N PHE A 249 5.17 -1.84 20.60
CA PHE A 249 6.50 -1.28 20.33
C PHE A 249 7.28 -0.96 21.61
N SER A 250 6.61 -0.36 22.61
CA SER A 250 7.22 -0.10 23.91
C SER A 250 7.67 -1.38 24.61
N LYS A 251 6.85 -2.46 24.53
CA LYS A 251 7.23 -3.79 25.05
C LYS A 251 8.45 -4.35 24.29
N MET A 252 8.48 -4.21 22.95
CA MET A 252 9.62 -4.64 22.13
C MET A 252 10.93 -3.96 22.56
N LEU A 253 10.88 -2.64 22.81
CA LEU A 253 12.06 -1.89 23.28
C LEU A 253 12.51 -2.31 24.70
N ALA A 254 11.57 -2.68 25.56
CA ALA A 254 11.86 -3.12 26.93
C ALA A 254 12.51 -4.52 27.00
N GLU A 255 12.30 -5.36 25.99
CA GLU A 255 12.91 -6.71 25.96
C GLU A 255 14.39 -6.74 25.60
N ASP A 256 15.01 -5.60 25.23
CA ASP A 256 16.46 -5.35 24.97
C ASP A 256 17.19 -6.36 24.05
N LYS A 257 16.54 -7.50 23.74
CA LYS A 257 17.09 -8.60 22.91
C LYS A 257 16.84 -8.43 21.43
N VAL A 258 15.80 -7.67 21.07
CA VAL A 258 15.33 -7.55 19.68
C VAL A 258 15.34 -6.07 19.28
N LYS A 259 16.22 -5.72 18.35
CA LYS A 259 16.28 -4.35 17.85
C LYS A 259 15.25 -4.13 16.73
N PRO A 260 14.51 -3.00 16.75
CA PRO A 260 13.63 -2.64 15.65
C PRO A 260 14.39 -2.58 14.31
N ASN A 261 13.74 -3.02 13.25
CA ASN A 261 14.22 -2.87 11.88
C ASN A 261 13.50 -1.72 11.16
N GLU A 262 13.83 -1.50 9.91
CA GLU A 262 13.23 -0.48 9.05
C GLU A 262 11.70 -0.60 8.99
N GLY A 263 11.17 -1.81 8.75
CA GLY A 263 9.72 -2.07 8.71
C GLY A 263 9.02 -1.78 10.03
N THR A 264 9.68 -2.08 11.17
CA THR A 264 9.16 -1.72 12.50
C THR A 264 8.99 -0.22 12.64
N PHE A 265 10.02 0.57 12.27
CA PHE A 265 9.94 2.03 12.37
C PHE A 265 8.87 2.63 11.45
N VAL A 266 8.75 2.14 10.22
CA VAL A 266 7.70 2.57 9.28
C VAL A 266 6.31 2.34 9.88
N SER A 267 6.06 1.15 10.43
CA SER A 267 4.76 0.82 11.03
C SER A 267 4.46 1.68 12.26
N VAL A 268 5.45 1.89 13.13
CA VAL A 268 5.28 2.71 14.34
C VAL A 268 5.07 4.19 13.99
N LEU A 269 5.80 4.74 13.01
CA LEU A 269 5.58 6.11 12.52
C LEU A 269 4.19 6.26 11.89
N SER A 270 3.69 5.22 11.22
CA SER A 270 2.32 5.19 10.71
C SER A 270 1.29 5.22 11.85
N ALA A 271 1.54 4.47 12.95
CA ALA A 271 0.70 4.55 14.15
C ALA A 271 0.68 5.97 14.73
N CYS A 272 1.84 6.61 14.90
CA CYS A 272 1.94 8.00 15.37
C CYS A 272 1.18 8.96 14.46
N SER A 273 1.27 8.76 13.13
CA SER A 273 0.55 9.54 12.13
C SER A 273 -0.97 9.42 12.26
N ASN A 274 -1.47 8.21 12.49
CA ASN A 274 -2.91 7.94 12.62
C ASN A 274 -3.50 8.55 13.89
N LEU A 275 -2.71 8.59 14.95
CA LEU A 275 -3.11 9.20 16.24
C LEU A 275 -2.84 10.71 16.29
N ALA A 276 -2.17 11.28 15.29
CA ALA A 276 -1.59 12.62 15.35
C ALA A 276 -0.73 12.83 16.62
N GLY A 277 -0.10 11.75 17.12
CA GLY A 277 0.70 11.69 18.34
C GLY A 277 2.10 12.27 18.12
N LEU A 278 2.26 13.58 18.26
CA LEU A 278 3.52 14.27 18.03
C LEU A 278 4.59 13.87 19.05
N PHE A 279 4.20 13.68 20.30
CA PHE A 279 5.13 13.33 21.36
C PHE A 279 5.74 11.93 21.14
N GLU A 280 4.91 10.94 20.88
CA GLU A 280 5.33 9.58 20.54
C GLU A 280 6.19 9.58 19.28
N GLY A 281 5.75 10.32 18.25
CA GLY A 281 6.49 10.47 17.01
C GLY A 281 7.90 11.03 17.20
N ARG A 282 8.07 12.00 18.09
CA ARG A 282 9.39 12.55 18.45
C ARG A 282 10.25 11.54 19.22
N GLN A 283 9.67 10.74 20.12
CA GLN A 283 10.39 9.67 20.82
C GLN A 283 10.88 8.60 19.85
N VAL A 284 10.01 8.18 18.93
CA VAL A 284 10.38 7.23 17.87
C VAL A 284 11.50 7.81 16.99
N HIS A 285 11.40 9.07 16.59
CA HIS A 285 12.45 9.75 15.82
C HIS A 285 13.80 9.78 16.58
N GLN A 286 13.80 10.09 17.87
CA GLN A 286 15.02 10.03 18.69
C GLN A 286 15.62 8.62 18.74
N THR A 287 14.77 7.58 18.74
CA THR A 287 15.22 6.19 18.68
C THR A 287 15.86 5.90 17.33
N ILE A 288 15.24 6.34 16.22
CA ILE A 288 15.73 6.15 14.84
C ILE A 288 17.12 6.81 14.67
N VAL A 289 17.33 8.02 15.18
CA VAL A 289 18.61 8.76 15.08
C VAL A 289 19.78 7.96 15.64
N LYS A 290 19.54 7.07 16.63
CA LYS A 290 20.56 6.20 17.23
C LYS A 290 20.81 4.91 16.44
N THR A 291 20.13 4.71 15.32
CA THR A 291 20.22 3.50 14.48
C THR A 291 20.85 3.80 13.13
N VAL A 292 21.15 2.73 12.38
CA VAL A 292 21.63 2.83 10.99
C VAL A 292 20.56 3.32 10.02
N TYR A 293 19.29 3.31 10.43
CA TYR A 293 18.14 3.64 9.57
C TYR A 293 17.84 5.15 9.50
N ARG A 294 18.60 6.00 10.21
CA ARG A 294 18.39 7.47 10.20
C ARG A 294 18.44 8.10 8.80
N HIS A 295 19.13 7.48 7.86
CA HIS A 295 19.26 7.94 6.48
C HIS A 295 18.54 7.03 5.46
N SER A 296 17.76 6.06 5.94
CA SER A 296 16.94 5.24 5.05
C SER A 296 15.83 6.09 4.43
N GLU A 297 15.72 6.10 3.10
CA GLU A 297 14.73 6.87 2.36
C GLU A 297 13.29 6.53 2.81
N ILE A 298 13.00 5.26 3.05
CA ILE A 298 11.68 4.80 3.49
C ILE A 298 11.33 5.32 4.88
N VAL A 299 12.30 5.34 5.79
CA VAL A 299 12.11 5.86 7.15
C VAL A 299 11.98 7.38 7.13
N VAL A 300 12.80 8.07 6.34
CA VAL A 300 12.71 9.54 6.19
C VAL A 300 11.37 9.95 5.59
N SER A 301 10.88 9.27 4.55
CA SER A 301 9.55 9.50 3.99
C SER A 301 8.43 9.29 5.02
N SER A 302 8.57 8.26 5.87
CA SER A 302 7.63 8.01 6.98
C SER A 302 7.69 9.09 8.06
N LEU A 303 8.88 9.64 8.37
CA LEU A 303 9.04 10.77 9.29
C LEU A 303 8.41 12.05 8.73
N ILE A 304 8.60 12.34 7.44
CA ILE A 304 7.95 13.48 6.77
C ILE A 304 6.43 13.37 6.90
N ASN A 305 5.87 12.21 6.60
CA ASN A 305 4.43 11.96 6.72
C ASN A 305 3.94 12.10 8.17
N MET A 306 4.67 11.53 9.13
CA MET A 306 4.34 11.60 10.55
C MET A 306 4.32 13.06 11.03
N TYR A 307 5.37 13.83 10.79
CA TYR A 307 5.41 15.23 11.19
C TYR A 307 4.33 16.08 10.50
N SER A 308 4.09 15.83 9.21
CA SER A 308 3.01 16.50 8.48
C SER A 308 1.64 16.24 9.11
N LYS A 309 1.29 14.97 9.36
CA LYS A 309 0.00 14.62 9.97
C LYS A 309 -0.15 15.06 11.42
N CYS A 310 0.96 15.20 12.14
CA CYS A 310 0.98 15.78 13.49
C CYS A 310 0.97 17.32 13.51
N GLY A 311 0.87 17.99 12.35
CA GLY A 311 0.80 19.46 12.29
C GLY A 311 2.16 20.18 12.32
N GLU A 312 3.26 19.46 12.37
CA GLU A 312 4.64 19.99 12.47
C GLU A 312 5.34 20.12 11.11
N LEU A 313 4.77 20.94 10.23
CA LEU A 313 5.25 21.13 8.85
C LEU A 313 6.73 21.56 8.77
N SER A 314 7.19 22.38 9.74
CA SER A 314 8.59 22.81 9.82
C SER A 314 9.56 21.66 10.09
N SER A 315 9.15 20.69 10.90
CA SER A 315 9.92 19.48 11.16
C SER A 315 9.90 18.51 9.96
N ALA A 316 8.75 18.39 9.30
CA ALA A 316 8.65 17.62 8.04
C ALA A 316 9.59 18.20 6.98
N ARG A 317 9.63 19.53 6.82
CA ARG A 317 10.52 20.21 5.89
C ARG A 317 12.00 19.98 6.24
N ARG A 318 12.38 20.08 7.51
CA ARG A 318 13.75 19.79 7.96
C ARG A 318 14.17 18.35 7.61
N MET A 319 13.28 17.36 7.81
CA MET A 319 13.57 15.98 7.44
C MET A 319 13.75 15.82 5.92
N PHE A 320 12.98 16.56 5.14
CA PHE A 320 13.12 16.57 3.69
C PHE A 320 14.45 17.23 3.25
N ASP A 321 14.87 18.31 3.89
CA ASP A 321 16.10 19.05 3.55
C ASP A 321 17.38 18.41 4.14
N ASP A 322 17.26 17.53 5.15
CA ASP A 322 18.39 16.85 5.77
C ASP A 322 18.99 15.83 4.79
N GLY A 323 20.22 16.11 4.33
CA GLY A 323 20.93 15.32 3.33
C GLY A 323 20.93 15.95 1.93
N LEU A 324 21.35 15.16 0.93
CA LEU A 324 21.39 15.63 -0.45
C LEU A 324 20.00 15.49 -1.10
N ILE A 325 19.36 16.61 -1.38
CA ILE A 325 18.04 16.66 -2.03
C ILE A 325 18.03 15.88 -3.37
N SER A 326 19.17 15.87 -4.08
CA SER A 326 19.34 15.11 -5.33
C SER A 326 19.34 13.59 -5.17
N GLN A 327 19.41 13.08 -3.94
CA GLN A 327 19.34 11.64 -3.64
C GLN A 327 17.97 11.21 -3.13
N ARG A 328 17.02 12.14 -2.95
CA ARG A 328 15.65 11.82 -2.51
C ARG A 328 14.92 11.00 -3.58
N ASP A 329 14.16 10.01 -3.13
CA ASP A 329 13.25 9.28 -4.01
C ASP A 329 11.97 10.09 -4.32
N VAL A 330 11.23 9.67 -5.34
CA VAL A 330 9.97 10.32 -5.74
C VAL A 330 8.92 10.26 -4.62
N VAL A 331 9.00 9.26 -3.74
CA VAL A 331 8.06 9.10 -2.62
C VAL A 331 8.24 10.23 -1.60
N SER A 332 9.48 10.57 -1.26
CA SER A 332 9.80 11.70 -0.37
C SER A 332 9.34 13.05 -0.94
N TRP A 333 9.52 13.27 -2.26
CA TRP A 333 9.00 14.45 -2.94
C TRP A 333 7.48 14.53 -2.86
N ASN A 334 6.79 13.44 -3.19
CA ASN A 334 5.33 13.36 -3.11
C ASN A 334 4.82 13.59 -1.69
N GLY A 335 5.50 12.99 -0.69
CA GLY A 335 5.16 13.17 0.71
C GLY A 335 5.24 14.64 1.17
N MET A 336 6.28 15.36 0.74
CA MET A 336 6.43 16.77 1.11
C MET A 336 5.46 17.69 0.35
N ILE A 337 5.19 17.43 -0.95
CA ILE A 337 4.17 18.15 -1.72
C ILE A 337 2.79 17.94 -1.10
N ALA A 338 2.44 16.69 -0.73
CA ALA A 338 1.19 16.38 -0.05
C ALA A 338 1.11 17.03 1.34
N ALA A 339 2.22 17.10 2.08
CA ALA A 339 2.28 17.82 3.34
C ALA A 339 1.88 19.29 3.17
N TYR A 340 2.46 19.97 2.19
CA TYR A 340 2.08 21.35 1.85
C TYR A 340 0.61 21.47 1.42
N ALA A 341 0.10 20.50 0.63
CA ALA A 341 -1.30 20.47 0.21
C ALA A 341 -2.27 20.41 1.41
N HIS A 342 -2.00 19.51 2.37
CA HIS A 342 -2.84 19.35 3.57
C HIS A 342 -2.82 20.57 4.48
N HIS A 343 -1.72 21.32 4.49
CA HIS A 343 -1.59 22.53 5.29
C HIS A 343 -2.00 23.82 4.54
N GLY A 344 -2.57 23.71 3.33
CA GLY A 344 -3.01 24.86 2.54
C GLY A 344 -1.86 25.74 2.02
N CYS A 345 -0.65 25.20 1.96
CA CYS A 345 0.56 25.88 1.49
C CYS A 345 0.80 25.59 -0.01
N GLY A 346 -0.17 25.95 -0.87
CA GLY A 346 -0.12 25.60 -2.30
C GLY A 346 1.04 26.22 -3.07
N ARG A 347 1.46 27.44 -2.72
CA ARG A 347 2.60 28.09 -3.38
C ARG A 347 3.90 27.34 -3.13
N GLU A 348 4.10 26.89 -1.89
CA GLU A 348 5.24 26.07 -1.50
C GLU A 348 5.23 24.69 -2.17
N ALA A 349 4.05 24.08 -2.29
CA ALA A 349 3.87 22.83 -3.02
C ALA A 349 4.28 22.98 -4.50
N VAL A 350 3.79 24.03 -5.17
CA VAL A 350 4.13 24.34 -6.56
C VAL A 350 5.61 24.66 -6.72
N SER A 351 6.21 25.42 -5.79
CA SER A 351 7.65 25.72 -5.81
C SER A 351 8.48 24.44 -5.68
N LEU A 352 8.06 23.55 -4.79
CA LEU A 352 8.74 22.26 -4.58
C LEU A 352 8.64 21.35 -5.80
N PHE A 353 7.47 21.29 -6.44
CA PHE A 353 7.27 20.55 -7.69
C PHE A 353 8.19 21.07 -8.82
N LYS A 354 8.34 22.40 -8.96
CA LYS A 354 9.28 22.98 -9.94
C LYS A 354 10.72 22.55 -9.63
N THR A 355 11.12 22.61 -8.36
CA THR A 355 12.46 22.15 -7.94
C THR A 355 12.68 20.68 -8.27
N MET A 356 11.67 19.81 -8.05
CA MET A 356 11.70 18.40 -8.41
C MET A 356 11.98 18.22 -9.92
N SER A 357 11.26 19.00 -10.75
CA SER A 357 11.39 18.97 -12.21
C SER A 357 12.76 19.50 -12.67
N ASP A 358 13.25 20.58 -12.08
CA ASP A 358 14.55 21.20 -12.39
C ASP A 358 15.72 20.24 -12.07
N LEU A 359 15.56 19.41 -11.05
CA LEU A 359 16.49 18.34 -10.68
C LEU A 359 16.29 17.04 -11.49
N HIS A 360 15.46 17.08 -12.53
CA HIS A 360 15.19 15.96 -13.44
C HIS A 360 14.56 14.73 -12.80
N PHE A 361 13.91 14.86 -11.66
CA PHE A 361 13.06 13.81 -11.13
C PHE A 361 11.75 13.75 -11.94
N LYS A 362 11.41 12.56 -12.42
CA LYS A 362 10.15 12.37 -13.15
C LYS A 362 8.97 12.32 -12.20
N PRO A 363 7.99 13.25 -12.32
CA PRO A 363 6.74 13.16 -11.60
C PRO A 363 5.99 11.87 -11.99
N ASN A 364 5.26 11.30 -11.04
CA ASN A 364 4.37 10.18 -11.28
C ASN A 364 2.90 10.58 -11.01
N ASP A 365 1.97 9.63 -11.13
CA ASP A 365 0.56 9.84 -10.85
C ASP A 365 0.31 10.44 -9.45
N ALA A 366 0.94 9.91 -8.41
CA ALA A 366 0.81 10.42 -7.05
C ALA A 366 1.33 11.86 -6.88
N THR A 367 2.36 12.25 -7.64
CA THR A 367 2.88 13.63 -7.65
C THR A 367 1.80 14.60 -8.12
N TYR A 368 1.10 14.27 -9.21
CA TYR A 368 0.04 15.14 -9.74
C TYR A 368 -1.20 15.16 -8.84
N VAL A 369 -1.58 14.05 -8.19
CA VAL A 369 -2.65 14.05 -7.18
C VAL A 369 -2.32 15.03 -6.06
N ALA A 370 -1.10 14.97 -5.50
CA ALA A 370 -0.67 15.87 -4.44
C ALA A 370 -0.65 17.34 -4.89
N LEU A 371 -0.16 17.61 -6.11
CA LEU A 371 -0.07 18.96 -6.67
C LEU A 371 -1.46 19.56 -6.97
N LEU A 372 -2.36 18.79 -7.59
CA LEU A 372 -3.74 19.21 -7.86
C LEU A 372 -4.52 19.45 -6.56
N SER A 373 -4.32 18.60 -5.55
CA SER A 373 -4.89 18.79 -4.21
C SER A 373 -4.37 20.09 -3.56
N ALA A 374 -3.05 20.38 -3.69
CA ALA A 374 -2.47 21.61 -3.20
C ALA A 374 -3.10 22.85 -3.87
N CYS A 375 -3.29 22.82 -5.19
CA CYS A 375 -3.94 23.88 -5.95
C CYS A 375 -5.41 24.05 -5.51
N SER A 376 -6.15 22.94 -5.30
CA SER A 376 -7.54 22.97 -4.85
C SER A 376 -7.68 23.61 -3.47
N HIS A 377 -6.89 23.15 -2.50
CA HIS A 377 -6.96 23.66 -1.12
C HIS A 377 -6.52 25.11 -0.98
N SER A 378 -5.73 25.62 -1.93
CA SER A 378 -5.22 27.00 -1.91
C SER A 378 -5.94 27.93 -2.91
N GLY A 379 -6.98 27.45 -3.60
CA GLY A 379 -7.76 28.23 -4.54
C GLY A 379 -7.01 28.64 -5.82
N MET A 380 -5.98 27.90 -6.21
CA MET A 380 -5.10 28.18 -7.35
C MET A 380 -5.68 27.51 -8.62
N LEU A 381 -6.80 28.02 -9.13
CA LEU A 381 -7.55 27.39 -10.21
C LEU A 381 -6.74 27.30 -11.51
N GLU A 382 -6.14 28.42 -11.96
CA GLU A 382 -5.43 28.48 -13.23
C GLU A 382 -4.20 27.58 -13.25
N GLU A 383 -3.43 27.58 -12.17
CA GLU A 383 -2.28 26.69 -12.01
C GLU A 383 -2.70 25.22 -11.99
N GLY A 384 -3.76 24.88 -11.27
CA GLY A 384 -4.27 23.51 -11.20
C GLY A 384 -4.72 23.00 -12.57
N LEU A 385 -5.44 23.82 -13.36
CA LEU A 385 -5.83 23.48 -14.72
C LEU A 385 -4.62 23.25 -15.62
N ARG A 386 -3.61 24.12 -15.52
CA ARG A 386 -2.36 23.96 -16.30
C ARG A 386 -1.66 22.64 -15.97
N TYR A 387 -1.56 22.26 -14.69
CA TYR A 387 -0.92 21.00 -14.27
C TYR A 387 -1.75 19.78 -14.68
N TYR A 388 -3.07 19.90 -14.69
CA TYR A 388 -3.90 18.83 -15.24
C TYR A 388 -3.70 18.65 -16.75
N ASP A 389 -3.59 19.74 -17.52
CA ASP A 389 -3.28 19.69 -18.94
C ASP A 389 -1.88 19.07 -19.20
N GLU A 390 -0.90 19.38 -18.34
CA GLU A 390 0.43 18.78 -18.39
C GLU A 390 0.38 17.26 -18.18
N LEU A 391 -0.35 16.82 -17.14
CA LEU A 391 -0.58 15.40 -16.86
C LEU A 391 -1.22 14.66 -18.05
N VAL A 392 -2.26 15.24 -18.66
CA VAL A 392 -2.97 14.60 -19.79
C VAL A 392 -2.08 14.51 -21.04
N ARG A 393 -1.16 15.44 -21.24
CA ARG A 393 -0.20 15.41 -22.36
C ARG A 393 0.91 14.38 -22.16
N ASP A 394 1.26 14.07 -20.93
CA ASP A 394 2.28 13.06 -20.62
C ASP A 394 1.71 11.64 -20.72
N LYS A 395 1.88 11.03 -21.90
CA LYS A 395 1.40 9.67 -22.18
C LYS A 395 2.08 8.58 -21.33
N SER A 396 3.14 8.91 -20.59
CA SER A 396 3.82 7.97 -19.70
C SER A 396 3.10 7.78 -18.37
N ILE A 397 2.17 8.69 -18.03
CA ILE A 397 1.41 8.67 -16.79
C ILE A 397 -0.06 8.34 -17.08
N GLN A 398 -0.58 7.36 -16.39
CA GLN A 398 -2.00 7.01 -16.49
C GLN A 398 -2.83 7.98 -15.65
N VAL A 399 -3.76 8.69 -16.28
CA VAL A 399 -4.74 9.51 -15.56
C VAL A 399 -5.71 8.59 -14.81
N ARG A 400 -5.84 8.80 -13.50
CA ARG A 400 -6.69 8.02 -12.60
C ARG A 400 -7.84 8.87 -12.06
N GLU A 401 -8.76 8.21 -11.41
CA GLU A 401 -9.95 8.81 -10.82
C GLU A 401 -9.65 9.86 -9.75
N ASP A 402 -8.56 9.66 -8.99
CA ASP A 402 -8.08 10.63 -7.99
C ASP A 402 -7.77 11.99 -8.61
N HIS A 403 -7.20 12.01 -9.82
CA HIS A 403 -6.93 13.26 -10.55
C HIS A 403 -8.23 13.97 -10.93
N TYR A 404 -9.25 13.21 -11.36
CA TYR A 404 -10.57 13.78 -11.67
C TYR A 404 -11.23 14.33 -10.41
N THR A 405 -11.13 13.62 -9.29
CA THR A 405 -11.66 14.08 -8.01
C THR A 405 -11.02 15.40 -7.57
N CYS A 406 -9.69 15.51 -7.65
CA CYS A 406 -8.97 16.74 -7.33
C CYS A 406 -9.37 17.90 -8.26
N LEU A 407 -9.57 17.63 -9.57
CA LEU A 407 -9.97 18.65 -10.52
C LEU A 407 -11.41 19.13 -10.30
N VAL A 408 -12.32 18.20 -10.00
CA VAL A 408 -13.71 18.53 -9.65
C VAL A 408 -13.77 19.32 -8.34
N ASP A 409 -12.96 18.96 -7.33
CA ASP A 409 -12.86 19.73 -6.09
C ASP A 409 -12.30 21.15 -6.35
N LEU A 410 -11.30 21.27 -7.23
CA LEU A 410 -10.73 22.56 -7.64
C LEU A 410 -11.77 23.48 -8.29
N TYR A 411 -12.53 22.99 -9.28
CA TYR A 411 -13.64 23.73 -9.89
C TYR A 411 -14.71 24.07 -8.87
N SER A 412 -15.06 23.10 -8.01
CA SER A 412 -16.12 23.25 -7.02
C SER A 412 -15.78 24.32 -5.98
N ARG A 413 -14.55 24.35 -5.47
CA ARG A 413 -14.08 25.39 -4.53
C ARG A 413 -14.00 26.76 -5.18
N ALA A 414 -13.66 26.82 -6.47
CA ALA A 414 -13.65 28.07 -7.23
C ALA A 414 -15.06 28.59 -7.62
N GLY A 415 -16.13 27.89 -7.24
CA GLY A 415 -17.51 28.26 -7.57
C GLY A 415 -17.93 27.95 -9.01
N LYS A 416 -17.10 27.25 -9.78
CA LYS A 416 -17.37 26.88 -11.16
C LYS A 416 -18.09 25.52 -11.22
N LEU A 417 -19.27 25.47 -10.56
CA LEU A 417 -20.01 24.20 -10.37
C LEU A 417 -20.53 23.61 -11.68
N LYS A 418 -20.89 24.46 -12.63
CA LYS A 418 -21.38 24.01 -13.93
C LYS A 418 -20.26 23.37 -14.75
N GLU A 419 -19.10 24.01 -14.78
CA GLU A 419 -17.91 23.50 -15.45
C GLU A 419 -17.47 22.16 -14.82
N ALA A 420 -17.54 22.04 -13.49
CA ALA A 420 -17.27 20.78 -12.78
C ALA A 420 -18.24 19.66 -13.19
N PHE A 421 -19.54 19.98 -13.29
CA PHE A 421 -20.55 19.02 -13.72
C PHE A 421 -20.37 18.61 -15.18
N ASP A 422 -20.17 19.59 -16.09
CA ASP A 422 -19.94 19.34 -17.50
C ASP A 422 -18.67 18.49 -17.72
N PHE A 423 -17.61 18.75 -16.96
CA PHE A 423 -16.40 17.93 -16.96
C PHE A 423 -16.71 16.47 -16.60
N ILE A 424 -17.44 16.21 -15.52
CA ILE A 424 -17.80 14.85 -15.10
C ILE A 424 -18.59 14.12 -16.20
N VAL A 425 -19.53 14.81 -16.85
CA VAL A 425 -20.35 14.24 -17.93
C VAL A 425 -19.50 13.90 -19.16
N GLN A 426 -18.49 14.73 -19.48
CA GLN A 426 -17.61 14.55 -20.63
C GLN A 426 -16.55 13.45 -20.45
N LEU A 427 -16.30 12.96 -19.22
CA LEU A 427 -15.31 11.91 -18.98
C LEU A 427 -15.58 10.59 -19.72
N GLY A 428 -16.82 10.34 -20.15
CA GLY A 428 -17.20 9.12 -20.89
C GLY A 428 -17.07 7.81 -20.11
N ILE A 429 -16.72 7.90 -18.83
CA ILE A 429 -16.61 6.78 -17.89
C ILE A 429 -17.66 6.94 -16.79
N LYS A 430 -17.97 5.85 -16.06
CA LYS A 430 -18.84 5.93 -14.88
C LYS A 430 -18.01 6.43 -13.69
N PRO A 431 -18.20 7.68 -13.23
CA PRO A 431 -17.42 8.23 -12.13
C PRO A 431 -17.73 7.51 -10.82
N SER A 432 -16.74 7.42 -9.92
CA SER A 432 -16.96 6.94 -8.55
C SER A 432 -17.79 7.93 -7.73
N VAL A 433 -18.21 7.47 -6.58
CA VAL A 433 -18.95 8.29 -5.62
C VAL A 433 -18.12 9.49 -5.15
N SER A 434 -16.81 9.33 -4.97
CA SER A 434 -15.91 10.40 -4.50
C SER A 434 -15.87 11.62 -5.42
N VAL A 435 -15.93 11.41 -6.75
CA VAL A 435 -16.00 12.52 -7.73
C VAL A 435 -17.27 13.33 -7.56
N TRP A 436 -18.42 12.64 -7.39
CA TRP A 436 -19.70 13.29 -7.15
C TRP A 436 -19.77 13.97 -5.77
N GLU A 437 -19.15 13.38 -4.73
CA GLU A 437 -19.09 13.98 -3.38
C GLU A 437 -18.30 15.28 -3.39
N ALA A 438 -17.20 15.37 -4.14
CA ALA A 438 -16.46 16.61 -4.32
C ALA A 438 -17.34 17.73 -4.91
N LEU A 439 -18.15 17.42 -5.93
CA LEU A 439 -19.10 18.38 -6.49
C LEU A 439 -20.23 18.72 -5.51
N LEU A 440 -20.75 17.73 -4.78
CA LEU A 440 -21.80 17.94 -3.79
C LEU A 440 -21.34 18.86 -2.65
N ALA A 441 -20.09 18.71 -2.22
CA ALA A 441 -19.47 19.62 -1.25
C ALA A 441 -19.40 21.07 -1.78
N GLY A 442 -19.05 21.24 -3.05
CA GLY A 442 -19.09 22.55 -3.72
C GLY A 442 -20.50 23.13 -3.78
N CYS A 443 -21.51 22.33 -4.10
CA CYS A 443 -22.91 22.75 -4.09
C CYS A 443 -23.36 23.24 -2.68
N HIS A 444 -22.87 22.59 -1.62
CA HIS A 444 -23.12 23.05 -0.24
C HIS A 444 -22.48 24.41 0.03
N VAL A 445 -21.20 24.59 -0.29
CA VAL A 445 -20.46 25.84 -0.06
C VAL A 445 -21.09 27.03 -0.82
N HIS A 446 -21.44 26.81 -2.08
CA HIS A 446 -22.01 27.84 -2.97
C HIS A 446 -23.55 27.89 -2.95
N ARG A 447 -24.21 27.09 -2.11
CA ARG A 447 -25.66 27.08 -1.90
C ARG A 447 -26.48 26.77 -3.17
N ASP A 448 -25.92 25.99 -4.09
CA ASP A 448 -26.67 25.57 -5.29
C ASP A 448 -27.57 24.35 -4.97
N VAL A 449 -28.82 24.65 -4.62
CA VAL A 449 -29.81 23.63 -4.25
C VAL A 449 -30.21 22.74 -5.44
N ASN A 450 -30.25 23.29 -6.63
CA ASN A 450 -30.73 22.55 -7.80
C ASN A 450 -29.71 21.52 -8.26
N LEU A 451 -28.47 21.93 -8.40
CA LEU A 451 -27.37 21.03 -8.76
C LEU A 451 -27.10 20.03 -7.62
N GLY A 452 -27.12 20.49 -6.37
CA GLY A 452 -26.94 19.62 -5.19
C GLY A 452 -27.97 18.49 -5.12
N LYS A 453 -29.23 18.76 -5.42
CA LYS A 453 -30.28 17.72 -5.52
C LYS A 453 -29.98 16.70 -6.62
N LEU A 454 -29.53 17.16 -7.80
CA LEU A 454 -29.20 16.30 -8.93
C LEU A 454 -28.01 15.39 -8.61
N VAL A 455 -26.96 15.96 -8.05
CA VAL A 455 -25.72 15.25 -7.69
C VAL A 455 -25.98 14.23 -6.57
N ALA A 456 -26.69 14.63 -5.50
CA ALA A 456 -27.06 13.72 -4.43
C ALA A 456 -27.90 12.52 -4.93
N LYS A 457 -28.78 12.76 -5.91
CA LYS A 457 -29.53 11.66 -6.54
C LYS A 457 -28.59 10.68 -7.24
N LYS A 458 -27.58 11.18 -7.98
CA LYS A 458 -26.58 10.34 -8.64
C LYS A 458 -25.78 9.48 -7.65
N ILE A 459 -25.36 10.05 -6.53
CA ILE A 459 -24.64 9.31 -5.47
C ILE A 459 -25.55 8.21 -4.90
N LEU A 460 -26.79 8.54 -4.54
CA LEU A 460 -27.74 7.60 -3.92
C LEU A 460 -28.25 6.51 -4.88
N GLU A 461 -28.08 6.69 -6.21
CA GLU A 461 -28.32 5.63 -7.20
C GLU A 461 -27.21 4.55 -7.14
N VAL A 462 -25.99 4.93 -6.77
CA VAL A 462 -24.84 4.02 -6.63
C VAL A 462 -24.74 3.47 -5.21
N GLU A 463 -24.84 4.35 -4.22
CA GLU A 463 -24.76 4.05 -2.79
C GLU A 463 -26.03 4.50 -2.05
N PRO A 464 -27.08 3.69 -2.02
CA PRO A 464 -28.38 4.06 -1.42
C PRO A 464 -28.34 4.35 0.09
N GLU A 465 -27.26 3.96 0.77
CA GLU A 465 -27.08 4.06 2.23
C GLU A 465 -25.97 5.06 2.63
N ASN A 466 -25.49 5.89 1.71
CA ASN A 466 -24.47 6.89 2.01
C ASN A 466 -25.03 7.99 2.94
N ALA A 467 -24.76 7.85 4.24
CA ALA A 467 -25.25 8.77 5.27
C ALA A 467 -24.71 10.20 5.08
N GLY A 468 -23.48 10.37 4.59
CA GLY A 468 -22.85 11.65 4.29
C GLY A 468 -23.65 12.45 3.26
N THR A 469 -24.08 11.78 2.20
CA THR A 469 -24.90 12.38 1.13
C THR A 469 -26.27 12.86 1.65
N PHE A 470 -26.95 12.06 2.48
CA PHE A 470 -28.22 12.49 3.09
C PHE A 470 -28.05 13.74 3.94
N LEU A 471 -27.00 13.77 4.76
CA LEU A 471 -26.73 14.90 5.63
C LEU A 471 -26.39 16.16 4.83
N LEU A 472 -25.47 16.04 3.85
CA LEU A 472 -25.03 17.18 3.05
C LEU A 472 -26.19 17.72 2.21
N LEU A 473 -27.04 16.87 1.63
CA LEU A 473 -28.26 17.29 0.93
C LEU A 473 -29.25 18.01 1.86
N SER A 474 -29.43 17.51 3.10
CA SER A 474 -30.25 18.19 4.09
C SER A 474 -29.71 19.60 4.39
N ASN A 475 -28.38 19.74 4.55
CA ASN A 475 -27.74 21.02 4.81
C ASN A 475 -27.85 21.98 3.60
N ILE A 476 -27.72 21.46 2.36
CA ILE A 476 -27.95 22.23 1.13
C ILE A 476 -29.39 22.78 1.08
N TYR A 477 -30.39 21.96 1.42
CA TYR A 477 -31.78 22.45 1.49
C TYR A 477 -31.97 23.49 2.59
N ALA A 478 -31.39 23.28 3.76
CA ALA A 478 -31.49 24.23 4.88
C ALA A 478 -30.83 25.57 4.54
N SER A 479 -29.63 25.57 3.94
CA SER A 479 -28.93 26.77 3.49
C SER A 479 -29.67 27.56 2.41
N GLY A 480 -30.49 26.86 1.59
CA GLY A 480 -31.39 27.43 0.60
C GLY A 480 -32.78 27.81 1.14
N GLY A 481 -32.99 27.76 2.47
CA GLY A 481 -34.28 28.09 3.11
C GLY A 481 -35.39 27.04 2.94
N LYS A 482 -35.08 25.86 2.36
CA LYS A 482 -36.06 24.79 2.10
C LYS A 482 -36.18 23.81 3.27
N TRP A 483 -36.54 24.30 4.45
CA TRP A 483 -36.58 23.57 5.72
C TRP A 483 -37.45 22.30 5.68
N ARG A 484 -38.59 22.34 4.97
CA ARG A 484 -39.47 21.17 4.83
C ARG A 484 -38.76 20.03 4.07
N ASP A 485 -37.99 20.33 3.05
CA ASP A 485 -37.28 19.33 2.26
C ASP A 485 -36.07 18.81 3.04
N ALA A 486 -35.37 19.67 3.80
CA ALA A 486 -34.31 19.27 4.72
C ALA A 486 -34.83 18.26 5.76
N ALA A 487 -35.99 18.55 6.38
CA ALA A 487 -36.63 17.63 7.35
C ALA A 487 -37.02 16.27 6.72
N LYS A 488 -37.55 16.28 5.49
CA LYS A 488 -37.87 15.02 4.75
C LYS A 488 -36.65 14.15 4.52
N VAL A 489 -35.53 14.76 4.13
CA VAL A 489 -34.26 14.04 3.92
C VAL A 489 -33.75 13.41 5.20
N ARG A 490 -33.78 14.15 6.33
CA ARG A 490 -33.40 13.63 7.66
C ARG A 490 -34.31 12.48 8.13
N LEU A 491 -35.63 12.61 7.91
CA LEU A 491 -36.59 11.52 8.22
C LEU A 491 -36.30 10.28 7.39
N LYS A 492 -35.99 10.43 6.09
CA LYS A 492 -35.61 9.32 5.21
C LYS A 492 -34.32 8.63 5.68
N MET A 493 -33.31 9.40 6.09
CA MET A 493 -32.07 8.90 6.66
C MET A 493 -32.34 8.09 7.95
N LYS A 494 -33.14 8.64 8.86
CA LYS A 494 -33.53 7.97 10.11
C LYS A 494 -34.35 6.72 9.85
N GLY A 495 -35.29 6.73 8.89
CA GLY A 495 -36.10 5.57 8.50
C GLY A 495 -35.28 4.42 7.93
N LYS A 496 -34.08 4.70 7.39
CA LYS A 496 -33.11 3.69 6.95
C LYS A 496 -32.15 3.23 8.06
N GLY A 497 -32.30 3.73 9.29
CA GLY A 497 -31.40 3.39 10.40
C GLY A 497 -29.99 4.00 10.29
N LEU A 498 -29.77 4.88 9.33
CA LEU A 498 -28.46 5.49 9.09
C LEU A 498 -28.13 6.51 10.17
N LYS A 499 -26.96 6.38 10.78
CA LYS A 499 -26.41 7.31 11.77
C LYS A 499 -25.09 7.86 11.26
N LYS A 500 -24.86 9.15 11.46
CA LYS A 500 -23.53 9.75 11.27
C LYS A 500 -22.72 9.58 12.54
N GLN A 501 -21.46 9.22 12.41
CA GLN A 501 -20.53 9.36 13.53
C GLN A 501 -20.38 10.84 13.89
N PRO A 502 -20.52 11.22 15.17
CA PRO A 502 -20.32 12.60 15.58
C PRO A 502 -18.87 13.02 15.30
N GLY A 503 -18.69 14.27 14.87
CA GLY A 503 -17.37 14.85 14.75
C GLY A 503 -16.67 14.88 16.10
N CYS A 504 -15.42 14.44 16.15
CA CYS A 504 -14.60 14.55 17.33
C CYS A 504 -13.29 15.30 17.01
N SER A 505 -12.75 15.99 17.99
CA SER A 505 -11.43 16.58 17.99
C SER A 505 -10.72 16.23 19.28
N TRP A 506 -9.40 16.22 19.27
CA TRP A 506 -8.62 15.99 20.47
C TRP A 506 -7.39 16.87 20.50
N ILE A 507 -6.94 17.16 21.70
CA ILE A 507 -5.65 17.83 21.95
C ILE A 507 -4.92 17.06 23.04
N GLU A 508 -3.62 17.07 22.98
CA GLU A 508 -2.76 16.54 24.03
C GLU A 508 -2.23 17.69 24.88
N VAL A 509 -2.49 17.63 26.18
CA VAL A 509 -2.00 18.60 27.18
C VAL A 509 -1.41 17.81 28.33
N GLU A 510 -0.16 18.06 28.69
CA GLU A 510 0.55 17.39 29.79
C GLU A 510 0.50 15.84 29.70
N ASN A 511 0.74 15.28 28.50
CA ASN A 511 0.66 13.84 28.20
C ASN A 511 -0.73 13.21 28.46
N LYS A 512 -1.81 14.01 28.41
CA LYS A 512 -3.18 13.53 28.48
C LYS A 512 -3.94 13.96 27.25
N VAL A 513 -4.60 13.01 26.61
CA VAL A 513 -5.46 13.27 25.45
C VAL A 513 -6.83 13.72 25.94
N HIS A 514 -7.22 14.93 25.54
CA HIS A 514 -8.53 15.52 25.81
C HIS A 514 -9.38 15.41 24.54
N VAL A 515 -10.43 14.60 24.58
CA VAL A 515 -11.32 14.36 23.44
C VAL A 515 -12.57 15.22 23.57
N PHE A 516 -12.92 15.90 22.50
CA PHE A 516 -14.12 16.74 22.37
C PHE A 516 -15.00 16.16 21.26
N VAL A 517 -16.21 15.78 21.60
CA VAL A 517 -17.20 15.23 20.66
C VAL A 517 -18.34 16.24 20.49
N VAL A 518 -18.79 16.43 19.26
CA VAL A 518 -19.89 17.36 18.97
C VAL A 518 -21.12 16.98 19.78
N GLY A 519 -21.66 17.95 20.53
CA GLY A 519 -22.85 17.75 21.39
C GLY A 519 -22.58 17.10 22.75
N ALA A 520 -21.37 16.61 23.02
CA ALA A 520 -21.04 16.04 24.33
C ALA A 520 -20.59 17.12 25.32
N LYS A 521 -21.20 17.14 26.50
CA LYS A 521 -20.80 18.01 27.64
C LYS A 521 -19.96 17.25 28.67
N SER A 522 -19.39 16.11 28.28
CA SER A 522 -18.76 15.14 29.19
C SER A 522 -17.33 15.46 29.60
N HIS A 523 -16.71 16.50 29.04
CA HIS A 523 -15.34 16.84 29.42
C HIS A 523 -15.34 17.47 30.82
N PHE A 524 -14.43 17.02 31.68
CA PHE A 524 -14.39 17.45 33.10
C PHE A 524 -14.12 18.96 33.31
N HIS A 525 -13.59 19.67 32.32
CA HIS A 525 -13.43 21.10 32.29
C HIS A 525 -14.42 21.84 31.37
N ALA A 526 -15.53 21.17 30.96
CA ALA A 526 -16.49 21.77 30.02
C ALA A 526 -17.01 23.14 30.49
N GLU A 527 -17.31 23.27 31.76
CA GLU A 527 -17.81 24.54 32.37
C GLU A 527 -16.83 25.70 32.25
N LEU A 528 -15.51 25.43 32.18
CA LEU A 528 -14.49 26.47 32.01
C LEU A 528 -14.20 26.72 30.51
N ILE A 529 -14.26 25.69 29.68
CA ILE A 529 -13.93 25.78 28.26
C ILE A 529 -15.03 26.46 27.45
N HIS A 530 -16.30 26.15 27.70
CA HIS A 530 -17.42 26.69 26.92
C HIS A 530 -17.53 28.21 26.97
N PRO A 531 -17.43 28.90 28.15
CA PRO A 531 -17.47 30.36 28.21
C PRO A 531 -16.34 31.02 27.40
N VAL A 532 -15.12 30.46 27.46
CA VAL A 532 -13.97 30.97 26.69
C VAL A 532 -14.19 30.82 25.18
N LEU A 533 -14.73 29.66 24.73
CA LEU A 533 -15.08 29.45 23.34
C LEU A 533 -16.17 30.40 22.85
N HIS A 534 -17.17 30.68 23.67
CA HIS A 534 -18.22 31.68 23.37
C HIS A 534 -17.65 33.10 23.23
N GLU A 535 -16.76 33.48 24.11
CA GLU A 535 -16.10 34.78 24.05
C GLU A 535 -15.22 34.93 22.81
N LEU A 536 -14.41 33.92 22.51
CA LEU A 536 -13.57 33.86 21.30
C LEU A 536 -14.44 33.93 20.02
N HIS A 537 -15.51 33.17 19.95
CA HIS A 537 -16.44 33.19 18.82
C HIS A 537 -17.10 34.58 18.64
N ALA A 538 -17.49 35.24 19.73
CA ALA A 538 -18.03 36.59 19.68
C ALA A 538 -16.98 37.60 19.18
N LYS A 539 -15.71 37.48 19.61
CA LYS A 539 -14.60 38.33 19.14
C LYS A 539 -14.30 38.07 17.64
N MET A 540 -14.31 36.84 17.20
CA MET A 540 -14.10 36.49 15.79
C MET A 540 -15.22 37.02 14.87
N ARG A 541 -16.48 36.97 15.32
CA ARG A 541 -17.62 37.61 14.62
C ARG A 541 -17.43 39.13 14.49
N LYS A 542 -17.02 39.81 15.56
CA LYS A 542 -16.75 41.28 15.56
C LYS A 542 -15.60 41.64 14.63
N ALA A 543 -14.60 40.77 14.49
CA ALA A 543 -13.46 40.95 13.60
C ALA A 543 -13.76 40.64 12.12
N GLY A 544 -14.99 40.24 11.79
CA GLY A 544 -15.38 39.88 10.41
C GLY A 544 -14.81 38.57 9.88
N ASN A 545 -14.17 37.78 10.73
CA ASN A 545 -13.53 36.51 10.33
C ASN A 545 -14.50 35.31 10.24
N ILE A 546 -15.77 35.51 10.57
CA ILE A 546 -16.83 34.51 10.45
C ILE A 546 -18.00 35.13 9.72
N SER A 547 -18.46 34.53 8.63
CA SER A 547 -19.66 34.97 7.93
C SER A 547 -20.88 34.93 8.89
N ASN A 548 -21.77 35.92 8.78
CA ASN A 548 -23.04 36.01 9.54
C ASN A 548 -24.00 34.88 9.15
N THR A 549 -23.63 33.62 9.40
CA THR A 549 -24.53 32.49 9.31
C THR A 549 -25.20 32.28 10.66
N ASN A 550 -26.45 32.78 10.79
CA ASN A 550 -27.33 32.64 11.96
C ASN A 550 -27.73 31.17 12.26
N TYR A 551 -26.92 30.17 11.86
CA TYR A 551 -27.27 28.75 11.89
C TYR A 551 -26.69 27.96 13.07
N LEU A 552 -25.93 28.63 13.98
CA LEU A 552 -25.19 27.91 15.01
C LEU A 552 -25.78 28.03 16.42
N GLU A 553 -26.81 28.85 16.63
CA GLU A 553 -27.35 29.04 18.00
C GLU A 553 -28.45 28.03 18.38
N GLU A 554 -29.19 27.45 17.42
CA GLU A 554 -30.26 26.49 17.74
C GLU A 554 -29.86 25.01 17.52
N ASP A 555 -28.89 24.70 16.66
CA ASP A 555 -28.48 23.32 16.37
C ASP A 555 -27.45 22.73 17.35
N PHE A 556 -26.86 23.53 18.25
CA PHE A 556 -26.00 23.04 19.34
C PHE A 556 -26.79 22.47 20.53
N LEU A 557 -28.12 22.64 20.55
CA LEU A 557 -28.97 22.23 21.67
C LEU A 557 -29.86 21.03 21.39
N VAL A 558 -29.93 20.55 20.15
CA VAL A 558 -30.80 19.42 19.79
C VAL A 558 -30.12 18.50 18.77
N ILE A 559 -29.15 17.73 19.22
CA ILE A 559 -28.90 16.35 18.71
C ILE A 559 -28.27 15.56 19.85
#